data_b61e0d4f1cb7c850239939b4b99252cb
#
_entry.id   b61e0d4f1cb7c850239939b4b99252cb
#
_cell.length_a   1.000
_cell.length_b   1.000
_cell.length_c   1.000
_cell.angle_alpha   90.00
_cell.angle_beta   90.00
_cell.angle_gamma   90.00
#
_symmetry.space_group_name_H-M   'P 1'
#
loop_
_entity.id
_entity.type
_entity.pdbx_description
1 polymer ?
#
loop_
_entity_poly.entity_id
_entity_poly.type
_entity_poly.pdbx_seq_one_letter_code
_entity_poly.pdbx_strand_id
1 'polypeptide(L)'
;MVSLEKINIRKRDKLRKFFREQNYLAVLLGFALLFINILLLTKISFVFTPFIVFLKTIFFPVLLAGVLFYILHPFVSLLEKKGVSRIVSIASIYLIVLGLFVFLVVTVIPIIKDQIDALIDNLPYFGHEIERAARRFGESNLLGKIQENLNINVANMVKEYTVDFTKSLSSVTGNVTGFLSTVTEVVLTFVMVPFILFYLLKDGEQLPKHFLKFISEQRQPAAMRILDDMHYAISSYIRGQIIVSLFIGIMLLIGYLIIGIKYAVLLAILAMIVNIVPYVGPIIAITPALIIAFIDSPAMVLKVIIVMMVVQLAEGKFISPQVMGKKLDIHPITIIFIILTAGNLFGIMGIILAIPGYAILKVLVTHGYRFVKLNT
;
A
#
# COMPACT_ATOMS: atom_id res chain seq x y z
N MET A 1 -24.89 -73.75 15.70
CA MET A 1 -24.97 -72.33 16.05
C MET A 1 -23.80 -71.52 15.53
N VAL A 2 -22.60 -72.03 15.33
CA VAL A 2 -21.38 -71.32 14.90
C VAL A 2 -21.37 -70.86 13.40
N SER A 3 -22.18 -71.46 12.53
CA SER A 3 -22.19 -71.17 11.11
C SER A 3 -22.99 -69.88 10.74
N LEU A 4 -24.02 -69.55 11.51
CA LEU A 4 -24.87 -68.36 11.26
C LEU A 4 -24.19 -67.04 11.71
N GLU A 5 -23.35 -67.10 12.72
CA GLU A 5 -22.60 -65.93 13.23
C GLU A 5 -21.49 -65.51 12.26
N LYS A 6 -20.77 -66.45 11.66
CA LYS A 6 -19.76 -66.19 10.63
C LYS A 6 -20.33 -65.58 9.34
N ILE A 7 -21.56 -65.94 8.98
CA ILE A 7 -22.26 -65.39 7.79
C ILE A 7 -22.68 -63.92 8.05
N ASN A 8 -23.11 -63.62 9.25
CA ASN A 8 -23.54 -62.26 9.63
C ASN A 8 -22.35 -61.28 9.73
N ILE A 9 -21.21 -61.72 10.22
CA ILE A 9 -19.98 -60.89 10.27
C ILE A 9 -19.46 -60.59 8.87
N ARG A 10 -19.45 -61.56 7.96
CA ARG A 10 -19.01 -61.39 6.56
C ARG A 10 -19.94 -60.47 5.75
N LYS A 11 -21.25 -60.48 6.02
CA LYS A 11 -22.20 -59.52 5.43
C LYS A 11 -22.01 -58.11 5.96
N ARG A 12 -21.77 -57.94 7.26
CA ARG A 12 -21.50 -56.61 7.86
C ARG A 12 -20.20 -56.01 7.34
N ASP A 13 -19.17 -56.81 7.14
CA ASP A 13 -17.89 -56.31 6.59
C ASP A 13 -18.00 -55.97 5.11
N LYS A 14 -18.76 -56.73 4.32
CA LYS A 14 -19.05 -56.35 2.92
C LYS A 14 -19.88 -55.05 2.80
N LEU A 15 -20.86 -54.89 3.69
CA LEU A 15 -21.66 -53.65 3.73
C LEU A 15 -20.83 -52.45 4.19
N ARG A 16 -19.98 -52.62 5.21
CA ARG A 16 -19.04 -51.54 5.62
C ARG A 16 -18.04 -51.16 4.53
N LYS A 17 -17.53 -52.14 3.78
CA LYS A 17 -16.62 -51.92 2.68
C LYS A 17 -17.33 -51.20 1.53
N PHE A 18 -18.55 -51.58 1.19
CA PHE A 18 -19.39 -50.95 0.16
C PHE A 18 -19.76 -49.52 0.53
N PHE A 19 -20.15 -49.23 1.77
CA PHE A 19 -20.42 -47.89 2.25
C PHE A 19 -19.14 -47.00 2.30
N ARG A 20 -17.99 -47.59 2.56
CA ARG A 20 -16.70 -46.89 2.55
C ARG A 20 -16.25 -46.58 1.14
N GLU A 21 -16.48 -47.48 0.17
CA GLU A 21 -16.19 -47.26 -1.26
C GLU A 21 -17.16 -46.25 -1.88
N GLN A 22 -18.43 -46.22 -1.50
CA GLN A 22 -19.38 -45.18 -1.93
C GLN A 22 -19.00 -43.79 -1.39
N ASN A 23 -18.48 -43.68 -0.19
CA ASN A 23 -18.02 -42.40 0.32
C ASN A 23 -16.83 -41.85 -0.49
N TYR A 24 -15.91 -42.70 -0.95
CA TYR A 24 -14.83 -42.27 -1.85
C TYR A 24 -15.38 -41.83 -3.22
N LEU A 25 -16.35 -42.55 -3.75
CA LEU A 25 -16.98 -42.20 -5.03
C LEU A 25 -17.78 -40.88 -4.93
N ALA A 26 -18.49 -40.66 -3.83
CA ALA A 26 -19.21 -39.41 -3.56
C ALA A 26 -18.25 -38.23 -3.39
N VAL A 27 -17.11 -38.42 -2.70
CA VAL A 27 -16.08 -37.41 -2.59
C VAL A 27 -15.43 -37.09 -3.93
N LEU A 28 -15.13 -38.11 -4.74
CA LEU A 28 -14.53 -37.97 -6.06
C LEU A 28 -15.49 -37.30 -7.04
N LEU A 29 -16.78 -37.63 -7.00
CA LEU A 29 -17.83 -36.93 -7.73
C LEU A 29 -17.99 -35.48 -7.27
N GLY A 30 -17.91 -35.22 -5.97
CA GLY A 30 -17.91 -33.87 -5.40
C GLY A 30 -16.76 -33.02 -5.95
N PHE A 31 -15.55 -33.57 -5.96
CA PHE A 31 -14.39 -32.89 -6.57
C PHE A 31 -14.55 -32.70 -8.09
N ALA A 32 -15.03 -33.73 -8.80
CA ALA A 32 -15.27 -33.61 -10.24
C ALA A 32 -16.31 -32.52 -10.56
N LEU A 33 -17.42 -32.47 -9.83
CA LEU A 33 -18.43 -31.41 -9.96
C LEU A 33 -17.85 -30.03 -9.63
N LEU A 34 -17.01 -29.94 -8.59
CA LEU A 34 -16.35 -28.69 -8.23
C LEU A 34 -15.39 -28.22 -9.33
N PHE A 35 -14.58 -29.11 -9.90
CA PHE A 35 -13.72 -28.79 -11.03
C PHE A 35 -14.49 -28.40 -12.29
N ILE A 36 -15.59 -29.11 -12.60
CA ILE A 36 -16.48 -28.77 -13.73
C ILE A 36 -17.09 -27.39 -13.51
N ASN A 37 -17.57 -27.08 -12.30
CA ASN A 37 -18.10 -25.75 -11.99
C ASN A 37 -17.04 -24.66 -12.15
N ILE A 38 -15.80 -24.89 -11.69
CA ILE A 38 -14.69 -23.96 -11.89
C ILE A 38 -14.42 -23.76 -13.38
N LEU A 39 -14.36 -24.82 -14.18
CA LEU A 39 -14.17 -24.75 -15.63
C LEU A 39 -15.32 -24.00 -16.33
N LEU A 40 -16.56 -24.24 -15.92
CA LEU A 40 -17.70 -23.50 -16.43
C LEU A 40 -17.64 -22.02 -16.08
N LEU A 41 -17.31 -21.68 -14.82
CA LEU A 41 -17.11 -20.30 -14.37
C LEU A 41 -16.02 -19.57 -15.16
N THR A 42 -14.91 -20.24 -15.50
CA THR A 42 -13.86 -19.63 -16.34
C THR A 42 -14.34 -19.39 -17.77
N LYS A 43 -15.17 -20.26 -18.35
CA LYS A 43 -15.72 -20.10 -19.69
C LYS A 43 -16.79 -19.00 -19.79
N ILE A 44 -17.59 -18.81 -18.73
CA ILE A 44 -18.62 -17.75 -18.67
C ILE A 44 -18.11 -16.47 -17.98
N SER A 45 -16.80 -16.29 -17.90
CA SER A 45 -16.16 -15.12 -17.29
C SER A 45 -16.66 -13.78 -17.85
N PHE A 46 -17.10 -13.75 -19.14
CA PHE A 46 -17.66 -12.56 -19.78
C PHE A 46 -18.91 -12.02 -19.07
N VAL A 47 -19.70 -12.89 -18.40
CA VAL A 47 -20.88 -12.49 -17.61
C VAL A 47 -20.48 -11.68 -16.38
N PHE A 48 -19.30 -11.96 -15.83
CA PHE A 48 -18.78 -11.23 -14.68
C PHE A 48 -17.98 -9.98 -15.06
N THR A 49 -17.61 -9.83 -16.32
CA THR A 49 -16.82 -8.69 -16.81
C THR A 49 -17.44 -7.33 -16.45
N PRO A 50 -18.76 -7.06 -16.67
CA PRO A 50 -19.37 -5.79 -16.28
C PRO A 50 -19.27 -5.51 -14.78
N PHE A 51 -19.44 -6.54 -13.95
CA PHE A 51 -19.33 -6.43 -12.51
C PHE A 51 -17.89 -6.16 -12.06
N ILE A 52 -16.92 -6.84 -12.68
CA ILE A 52 -15.50 -6.62 -12.43
C ILE A 52 -15.08 -5.22 -12.85
N VAL A 53 -15.54 -4.74 -14.01
CA VAL A 53 -15.28 -3.39 -14.49
C VAL A 53 -15.88 -2.36 -13.54
N PHE A 54 -17.13 -2.54 -13.12
CA PHE A 54 -17.79 -1.69 -12.13
C PHE A 54 -16.99 -1.62 -10.83
N LEU A 55 -16.61 -2.77 -10.28
CA LEU A 55 -15.79 -2.81 -9.07
C LEU A 55 -14.44 -2.10 -9.26
N LYS A 56 -13.73 -2.37 -10.35
CA LYS A 56 -12.44 -1.72 -10.63
C LYS A 56 -12.57 -0.21 -10.76
N THR A 57 -13.62 0.28 -11.42
CA THR A 57 -13.85 1.72 -11.64
C THR A 57 -14.15 2.45 -10.34
N ILE A 58 -14.94 1.85 -9.44
CA ILE A 58 -15.37 2.49 -8.19
C ILE A 58 -14.35 2.29 -7.06
N PHE A 59 -13.60 1.18 -7.12
CA PHE A 59 -12.71 0.77 -6.04
C PHE A 59 -11.69 1.86 -5.66
N PHE A 60 -11.00 2.42 -6.65
CA PHE A 60 -9.98 3.44 -6.41
C PHE A 60 -10.57 4.74 -5.81
N PRO A 61 -11.62 5.37 -6.40
CA PRO A 61 -12.25 6.55 -5.82
C PRO A 61 -12.80 6.32 -4.40
N VAL A 62 -13.42 5.17 -4.13
CA VAL A 62 -13.96 4.85 -2.80
C VAL A 62 -12.83 4.71 -1.77
N LEU A 63 -11.74 4.05 -2.15
CA LEU A 63 -10.58 3.90 -1.26
C LEU A 63 -9.92 5.24 -0.95
N LEU A 64 -9.68 6.05 -1.98
CA LEU A 64 -9.08 7.37 -1.79
C LEU A 64 -9.98 8.28 -0.93
N ALA A 65 -11.29 8.26 -1.19
CA ALA A 65 -12.26 8.96 -0.36
C ALA A 65 -12.27 8.43 1.08
N GLY A 66 -12.13 7.11 1.29
CA GLY A 66 -12.00 6.49 2.61
C GLY A 66 -10.75 6.93 3.36
N VAL A 67 -9.60 6.99 2.69
CA VAL A 67 -8.36 7.52 3.27
C VAL A 67 -8.55 8.98 3.69
N LEU A 68 -9.06 9.82 2.78
CA LEU A 68 -9.33 11.23 3.04
C LEU A 68 -10.37 11.43 4.16
N PHE A 69 -11.38 10.57 4.22
CA PHE A 69 -12.35 10.56 5.33
C PHE A 69 -11.64 10.38 6.68
N TYR A 70 -10.76 9.39 6.80
CA TYR A 70 -10.05 9.18 8.06
C TYR A 70 -9.13 10.34 8.46
N ILE A 71 -8.62 11.09 7.49
CA ILE A 71 -7.80 12.27 7.73
C ILE A 71 -8.67 13.47 8.13
N LEU A 72 -9.76 13.73 7.42
CA LEU A 72 -10.53 14.94 7.52
C LEU A 72 -11.65 14.88 8.59
N HIS A 73 -12.17 13.68 8.88
CA HIS A 73 -13.23 13.47 9.87
C HIS A 73 -12.95 14.10 11.25
N PRO A 74 -11.73 14.01 11.85
CA PRO A 74 -11.45 14.66 13.12
C PRO A 74 -11.64 16.19 13.07
N PHE A 75 -11.26 16.82 11.97
CA PHE A 75 -11.39 18.27 11.81
C PHE A 75 -12.85 18.69 11.67
N VAL A 76 -13.66 17.91 10.93
CA VAL A 76 -15.10 18.12 10.83
C VAL A 76 -15.73 17.98 12.23
N SER A 77 -15.42 16.91 12.96
CA SER A 77 -15.94 16.68 14.32
C SER A 77 -15.51 17.77 15.31
N LEU A 78 -14.31 18.35 15.15
CA LEU A 78 -13.87 19.48 15.97
C LEU A 78 -14.72 20.74 15.74
N LEU A 79 -15.09 21.04 14.51
CA LEU A 79 -15.97 22.17 14.18
C LEU A 79 -17.38 21.93 14.67
N GLU A 80 -17.92 20.70 14.56
CA GLU A 80 -19.23 20.33 15.10
C GLU A 80 -19.29 20.50 16.64
N LYS A 81 -18.24 20.09 17.35
CA LYS A 81 -18.13 20.29 18.79
C LYS A 81 -18.12 21.77 19.20
N LYS A 82 -17.76 22.67 18.29
CA LYS A 82 -17.83 24.14 18.48
C LYS A 82 -19.19 24.72 18.09
N GLY A 83 -20.20 23.90 17.77
CA GLY A 83 -21.53 24.31 17.42
C GLY A 83 -21.78 24.61 15.94
N VAL A 84 -20.83 24.33 15.08
CA VAL A 84 -21.02 24.49 13.63
C VAL A 84 -21.78 23.29 13.05
N SER A 85 -22.79 23.53 12.20
CA SER A 85 -23.54 22.44 11.59
C SER A 85 -22.65 21.56 10.71
N ARG A 86 -22.96 20.25 10.61
CA ARG A 86 -22.13 19.25 9.91
C ARG A 86 -21.83 19.63 8.45
N ILE A 87 -22.84 20.10 7.72
CA ILE A 87 -22.69 20.50 6.31
C ILE A 87 -21.74 21.69 6.18
N VAL A 88 -21.89 22.71 7.05
CA VAL A 88 -21.01 23.88 7.04
C VAL A 88 -19.59 23.50 7.44
N SER A 89 -19.42 22.60 8.42
CA SER A 89 -18.10 22.05 8.80
C SER A 89 -17.41 21.36 7.63
N ILE A 90 -18.14 20.51 6.89
CA ILE A 90 -17.61 19.82 5.70
C ILE A 90 -17.22 20.84 4.61
N ALA A 91 -18.11 21.81 4.32
CA ALA A 91 -17.82 22.83 3.31
C ALA A 91 -16.59 23.68 3.68
N SER A 92 -16.47 24.07 4.95
CA SER A 92 -15.30 24.81 5.45
C SER A 92 -14.00 24.01 5.29
N ILE A 93 -14.01 22.73 5.65
CA ILE A 93 -12.84 21.86 5.48
C ILE A 93 -12.49 21.69 3.99
N TYR A 94 -13.49 21.54 3.11
CA TYR A 94 -13.26 21.48 1.65
C TYR A 94 -12.60 22.75 1.12
N LEU A 95 -13.06 23.92 1.55
CA LEU A 95 -12.46 25.20 1.17
C LEU A 95 -11.01 25.32 1.67
N ILE A 96 -10.74 24.89 2.92
CA ILE A 96 -9.38 24.89 3.46
C ILE A 96 -8.48 23.93 2.66
N VAL A 97 -8.95 22.71 2.39
CA VAL A 97 -8.20 21.71 1.63
C VAL A 97 -7.96 22.20 0.20
N LEU A 98 -8.96 22.80 -0.45
CA LEU A 98 -8.83 23.37 -1.78
C LEU A 98 -7.83 24.55 -1.78
N GLY A 99 -7.94 25.46 -0.81
CA GLY A 99 -6.99 26.56 -0.65
C GLY A 99 -5.55 26.08 -0.42
N LEU A 100 -5.37 25.07 0.44
CA LEU A 100 -4.06 24.45 0.66
C LEU A 100 -3.54 23.76 -0.61
N PHE A 101 -4.40 23.07 -1.34
CA PHE A 101 -4.06 22.43 -2.59
C PHE A 101 -3.61 23.44 -3.64
N VAL A 102 -4.38 24.53 -3.83
CA VAL A 102 -4.00 25.63 -4.76
C VAL A 102 -2.67 26.26 -4.34
N PHE A 103 -2.50 26.54 -3.04
CA PHE A 103 -1.24 27.07 -2.51
C PHE A 103 -0.05 26.14 -2.82
N LEU A 104 -0.20 24.84 -2.57
CA LEU A 104 0.84 23.85 -2.86
C LEU A 104 1.13 23.78 -4.38
N VAL A 105 0.10 23.75 -5.21
CA VAL A 105 0.25 23.73 -6.68
C VAL A 105 1.02 24.95 -7.17
N VAL A 106 0.66 26.14 -6.72
CA VAL A 106 1.28 27.38 -7.18
C VAL A 106 2.71 27.57 -6.65
N THR A 107 2.98 27.08 -5.43
CA THR A 107 4.28 27.31 -4.77
C THR A 107 5.26 26.15 -4.97
N VAL A 108 4.78 24.91 -4.83
CA VAL A 108 5.65 23.73 -4.78
C VAL A 108 5.86 23.11 -6.15
N ILE A 109 4.83 23.10 -7.01
CA ILE A 109 4.95 22.51 -8.35
C ILE A 109 5.99 23.19 -9.22
N PRO A 110 6.11 24.53 -9.28
CA PRO A 110 7.19 25.18 -10.03
C PRO A 110 8.57 24.73 -9.54
N ILE A 111 8.80 24.70 -8.22
CA ILE A 111 10.07 24.27 -7.64
C ILE A 111 10.39 22.81 -8.04
N ILE A 112 9.39 21.93 -7.98
CA ILE A 112 9.55 20.52 -8.40
C ILE A 112 9.87 20.46 -9.88
N LYS A 113 9.15 21.23 -10.72
CA LYS A 113 9.37 21.27 -12.16
C LYS A 113 10.79 21.71 -12.48
N ASP A 114 11.25 22.84 -11.93
CA ASP A 114 12.61 23.33 -12.13
C ASP A 114 13.67 22.30 -11.71
N GLN A 115 13.42 21.56 -10.60
CA GLN A 115 14.33 20.51 -10.15
C GLN A 115 14.29 19.26 -11.03
N ILE A 116 13.12 18.91 -11.59
CA ILE A 116 13.00 17.80 -12.54
C ILE A 116 13.68 18.17 -13.87
N ASP A 117 13.42 19.36 -14.40
CA ASP A 117 14.02 19.82 -15.64
C ASP A 117 15.56 19.87 -15.50
N ALA A 118 16.06 20.44 -14.41
CA ALA A 118 17.50 20.43 -14.11
C ALA A 118 18.07 19.02 -13.92
N LEU A 119 17.31 18.09 -13.35
CA LEU A 119 17.72 16.67 -13.23
C LEU A 119 17.81 16.01 -14.59
N ILE A 120 16.80 16.21 -15.47
CA ILE A 120 16.77 15.67 -16.84
C ILE A 120 17.94 16.20 -17.66
N ASP A 121 18.18 17.52 -17.63
CA ASP A 121 19.27 18.16 -18.36
C ASP A 121 20.65 17.66 -17.91
N ASN A 122 20.79 17.30 -16.63
CA ASN A 122 22.02 16.74 -16.08
C ASN A 122 22.15 15.22 -16.20
N LEU A 123 21.12 14.49 -16.67
CA LEU A 123 21.18 13.03 -16.81
C LEU A 123 22.36 12.53 -17.69
N PRO A 124 22.67 13.13 -18.85
CA PRO A 124 23.82 12.72 -19.64
C PRO A 124 25.15 12.89 -18.87
N TYR A 125 25.30 14.01 -18.15
CA TYR A 125 26.46 14.25 -17.31
C TYR A 125 26.57 13.21 -16.20
N PHE A 126 25.46 12.88 -15.54
CA PHE A 126 25.40 11.85 -14.51
C PHE A 126 25.81 10.48 -15.06
N GLY A 127 25.35 10.09 -16.24
CA GLY A 127 25.77 8.85 -16.89
C GLY A 127 27.30 8.78 -17.08
N HIS A 128 27.91 9.86 -17.55
CA HIS A 128 29.36 9.92 -17.74
C HIS A 128 30.14 9.95 -16.43
N GLU A 129 29.65 10.63 -15.40
CA GLU A 129 30.32 10.66 -14.08
C GLU A 129 30.23 9.31 -13.36
N ILE A 130 29.11 8.63 -13.46
CA ILE A 130 28.96 7.27 -12.91
C ILE A 130 29.90 6.30 -13.62
N GLU A 131 30.03 6.39 -14.95
CA GLU A 131 30.96 5.57 -15.70
C GLU A 131 32.43 5.85 -15.29
N ARG A 132 32.80 7.13 -15.15
CA ARG A 132 34.15 7.53 -14.68
C ARG A 132 34.39 7.07 -13.24
N ALA A 133 33.43 7.23 -12.35
CA ALA A 133 33.53 6.76 -10.99
C ALA A 133 33.66 5.23 -10.94
N ALA A 134 32.84 4.49 -11.68
CA ALA A 134 32.93 3.03 -11.76
C ALA A 134 34.31 2.55 -12.27
N ARG A 135 34.89 3.24 -13.26
CA ARG A 135 36.25 2.94 -13.73
C ARG A 135 37.31 3.22 -12.64
N ARG A 136 37.26 4.38 -11.98
CA ARG A 136 38.17 4.74 -10.87
C ARG A 136 38.07 3.75 -9.69
N PHE A 137 36.88 3.29 -9.36
CA PHE A 137 36.67 2.30 -8.32
C PHE A 137 37.10 0.90 -8.74
N GLY A 138 36.89 0.52 -10.04
CA GLY A 138 37.35 -0.76 -10.60
C GLY A 138 38.88 -0.92 -10.63
N GLU A 139 39.60 0.20 -10.76
CA GLU A 139 41.06 0.26 -10.71
C GLU A 139 41.61 0.23 -9.28
N SER A 140 40.78 0.37 -8.25
CA SER A 140 41.20 0.28 -6.85
C SER A 140 41.36 -1.18 -6.44
N ASN A 141 42.55 -1.53 -5.88
CA ASN A 141 42.96 -2.89 -5.50
C ASN A 141 42.00 -3.63 -4.53
N LEU A 142 41.10 -2.91 -3.84
CA LEU A 142 40.16 -3.50 -2.88
C LEU A 142 38.87 -3.99 -3.58
N LEU A 143 38.34 -3.25 -4.54
CA LEU A 143 37.09 -3.62 -5.24
C LEU A 143 37.32 -4.51 -6.46
N GLY A 144 38.51 -4.45 -7.10
CA GLY A 144 38.93 -5.40 -8.13
C GLY A 144 38.86 -6.84 -7.63
N LYS A 145 39.32 -7.10 -6.42
CA LYS A 145 39.24 -8.43 -5.78
C LYS A 145 37.79 -8.85 -5.43
N ILE A 146 36.92 -7.91 -5.06
CA ILE A 146 35.50 -8.18 -4.77
C ILE A 146 34.73 -8.44 -6.06
N GLN A 147 35.03 -7.69 -7.11
CA GLN A 147 34.42 -7.83 -8.43
C GLN A 147 34.82 -9.17 -9.09
N GLU A 148 36.06 -9.58 -8.93
CA GLU A 148 36.58 -10.86 -9.43
C GLU A 148 35.97 -12.05 -8.67
N ASN A 149 35.80 -11.93 -7.35
CA ASN A 149 35.22 -12.99 -6.50
C ASN A 149 33.69 -13.13 -6.63
N LEU A 150 32.96 -12.06 -6.94
CA LEU A 150 31.50 -12.07 -7.02
C LEU A 150 30.95 -12.11 -8.45
N ASN A 151 31.83 -12.04 -9.47
CA ASN A 151 31.45 -11.99 -10.89
C ASN A 151 30.42 -10.88 -11.20
N ILE A 152 30.42 -9.79 -10.42
CA ILE A 152 29.46 -8.69 -10.53
C ILE A 152 30.13 -7.54 -11.29
N ASN A 153 29.63 -7.22 -12.47
CA ASN A 153 30.09 -6.05 -13.21
C ASN A 153 29.28 -4.81 -12.79
N VAL A 154 29.78 -4.10 -11.75
CA VAL A 154 29.14 -2.91 -11.18
C VAL A 154 28.90 -1.83 -12.24
N ALA A 155 29.82 -1.67 -13.21
CA ALA A 155 29.66 -0.68 -14.26
C ALA A 155 28.46 -0.99 -15.20
N ASN A 156 28.24 -2.27 -15.53
CA ASN A 156 27.09 -2.69 -16.34
C ASN A 156 25.77 -2.56 -15.57
N MET A 157 25.74 -2.94 -14.28
CA MET A 157 24.56 -2.76 -13.46
C MET A 157 24.16 -1.29 -13.36
N VAL A 158 25.12 -0.42 -13.07
CA VAL A 158 24.88 1.03 -12.98
C VAL A 158 24.38 1.59 -14.31
N LYS A 159 24.96 1.17 -15.43
CA LYS A 159 24.53 1.59 -16.77
C LYS A 159 23.11 1.14 -17.08
N GLU A 160 22.75 -0.09 -16.77
CA GLU A 160 21.41 -0.64 -16.97
C GLU A 160 20.36 0.10 -16.13
N TYR A 161 20.61 0.28 -14.83
CA TYR A 161 19.72 1.06 -13.96
C TYR A 161 19.61 2.53 -14.38
N THR A 162 20.69 3.16 -14.85
CA THR A 162 20.64 4.55 -15.31
C THR A 162 19.81 4.68 -16.61
N VAL A 163 19.96 3.75 -17.56
CA VAL A 163 19.18 3.72 -18.79
C VAL A 163 17.71 3.48 -18.50
N ASP A 164 17.38 2.54 -17.62
CA ASP A 164 16.00 2.24 -17.25
C ASP A 164 15.35 3.38 -16.47
N PHE A 165 16.10 4.03 -15.58
CA PHE A 165 15.64 5.24 -14.87
C PHE A 165 15.39 6.40 -15.85
N THR A 166 16.28 6.61 -16.81
CA THR A 166 16.12 7.64 -17.85
C THR A 166 14.92 7.38 -18.76
N LYS A 167 14.74 6.11 -19.18
CA LYS A 167 13.56 5.68 -19.95
C LYS A 167 12.26 5.85 -19.15
N SER A 168 12.28 5.53 -17.88
CA SER A 168 11.12 5.69 -17.00
C SER A 168 10.76 7.16 -16.82
N LEU A 169 11.74 8.04 -16.63
CA LEU A 169 11.54 9.48 -16.56
C LEU A 169 11.04 10.06 -17.90
N SER A 170 11.64 9.69 -19.02
CA SER A 170 11.22 10.15 -20.35
C SER A 170 9.85 9.61 -20.77
N SER A 171 9.45 8.43 -20.27
CA SER A 171 8.10 7.91 -20.49
C SER A 171 7.02 8.68 -19.72
N VAL A 172 7.36 9.26 -18.57
CA VAL A 172 6.46 10.14 -17.80
C VAL A 172 6.26 11.47 -18.52
N THR A 173 7.29 11.98 -19.21
CA THR A 173 7.21 13.26 -19.93
C THR A 173 6.74 13.16 -21.38
N GLY A 174 6.89 11.98 -22.03
CA GLY A 174 6.70 11.79 -23.48
C GLY A 174 5.34 11.26 -23.94
N ASN A 175 4.49 10.76 -23.06
CA ASN A 175 3.23 10.14 -23.44
C ASN A 175 2.05 11.12 -23.47
N VAL A 176 2.05 12.04 -24.43
CA VAL A 176 0.90 12.94 -24.67
C VAL A 176 -0.35 12.16 -25.14
N THR A 177 -0.19 11.03 -25.85
CA THR A 177 -1.31 10.19 -26.31
C THR A 177 -1.89 9.29 -25.20
N GLY A 178 -1.09 8.86 -24.23
CA GLY A 178 -1.54 8.22 -23.00
C GLY A 178 -2.27 9.19 -22.06
N PHE A 179 -2.02 10.48 -22.23
CA PHE A 179 -2.66 11.54 -21.43
C PHE A 179 -4.18 11.58 -21.61
N LEU A 180 -4.72 11.34 -22.80
CA LEU A 180 -6.17 11.43 -23.04
C LEU A 180 -6.96 10.31 -22.33
N SER A 181 -6.45 9.08 -22.29
CA SER A 181 -7.08 7.99 -21.52
C SER A 181 -6.89 8.19 -20.01
N THR A 182 -5.71 8.67 -19.61
CA THR A 182 -5.42 9.02 -18.21
C THR A 182 -6.27 10.23 -17.75
N VAL A 183 -6.54 11.21 -18.63
CA VAL A 183 -7.41 12.36 -18.33
C VAL A 183 -8.82 11.89 -17.97
N THR A 184 -9.39 10.94 -18.68
CA THR A 184 -10.75 10.44 -18.37
C THR A 184 -10.80 9.75 -17.00
N GLU A 185 -9.82 8.91 -16.67
CA GLU A 185 -9.73 8.27 -15.35
C GLU A 185 -9.46 9.28 -14.23
N VAL A 186 -8.57 10.24 -14.48
CA VAL A 186 -8.25 11.31 -13.52
C VAL A 186 -9.46 12.22 -13.29
N VAL A 187 -10.17 12.64 -14.35
CA VAL A 187 -11.38 13.48 -14.23
C VAL A 187 -12.48 12.75 -13.48
N LEU A 188 -12.75 11.49 -13.83
CA LEU A 188 -13.74 10.68 -13.09
C LEU A 188 -13.35 10.56 -11.62
N THR A 189 -12.11 10.25 -11.31
CA THR A 189 -11.61 10.15 -9.93
C THR A 189 -11.71 11.49 -9.21
N PHE A 190 -11.33 12.58 -9.89
CA PHE A 190 -11.35 13.93 -9.33
C PHE A 190 -12.77 14.43 -8.99
N VAL A 191 -13.77 13.99 -9.75
CA VAL A 191 -15.18 14.29 -9.48
C VAL A 191 -15.77 13.33 -8.45
N MET A 192 -15.47 12.02 -8.57
CA MET A 192 -16.05 10.99 -7.70
C MET A 192 -15.53 11.07 -6.26
N VAL A 193 -14.23 11.34 -6.08
CA VAL A 193 -13.63 11.35 -4.74
C VAL A 193 -14.25 12.41 -3.82
N PRO A 194 -14.36 13.69 -4.19
CA PRO A 194 -15.04 14.70 -3.36
C PRO A 194 -16.49 14.35 -3.10
N PHE A 195 -17.20 13.81 -4.09
CA PHE A 195 -18.59 13.41 -3.94
C PHE A 195 -18.76 12.28 -2.91
N ILE A 196 -17.99 11.19 -3.06
CA ILE A 196 -18.02 10.07 -2.12
C ILE A 196 -17.56 10.51 -0.74
N LEU A 197 -16.51 11.31 -0.65
CA LEU A 197 -15.98 11.86 0.60
C LEU A 197 -17.01 12.73 1.33
N PHE A 198 -17.77 13.55 0.58
CA PHE A 198 -18.85 14.34 1.17
C PHE A 198 -19.89 13.46 1.87
N TYR A 199 -20.35 12.40 1.19
CA TYR A 199 -21.32 11.47 1.80
C TYR A 199 -20.71 10.67 2.95
N LEU A 200 -19.45 10.26 2.85
CA LEU A 200 -18.76 9.60 3.97
C LEU A 200 -18.64 10.53 5.18
N LEU A 201 -18.28 11.80 4.99
CA LEU A 201 -18.20 12.78 6.07
C LEU A 201 -19.58 13.14 6.62
N LYS A 202 -20.62 13.16 5.78
CA LYS A 202 -21.99 13.48 6.20
C LYS A 202 -22.65 12.32 6.93
N ASP A 203 -22.66 11.15 6.35
CA ASP A 203 -23.49 10.01 6.77
C ASP A 203 -22.68 8.77 7.16
N GLY A 204 -21.34 8.82 7.10
CA GLY A 204 -20.45 7.67 7.31
C GLY A 204 -20.62 6.98 8.67
N GLU A 205 -20.99 7.72 9.72
CA GLU A 205 -21.26 7.15 11.04
C GLU A 205 -22.55 6.31 11.08
N GLN A 206 -23.42 6.45 10.09
CA GLN A 206 -24.65 5.67 9.97
C GLN A 206 -24.45 4.38 9.15
N LEU A 207 -23.37 4.29 8.35
CA LEU A 207 -23.10 3.13 7.52
C LEU A 207 -23.10 1.80 8.28
N PRO A 208 -22.44 1.68 9.45
CA PRO A 208 -22.49 0.44 10.24
C PRO A 208 -23.92 0.02 10.58
N LYS A 209 -24.78 0.97 10.97
CA LYS A 209 -26.18 0.70 11.31
C LYS A 209 -26.98 0.15 10.11
N HIS A 210 -26.69 0.61 8.89
CA HIS A 210 -27.34 0.10 7.69
C HIS A 210 -26.91 -1.35 7.38
N PHE A 211 -25.63 -1.66 7.57
CA PHE A 211 -25.13 -3.04 7.42
C PHE A 211 -25.73 -3.98 8.47
N LEU A 212 -25.93 -3.51 9.70
CA LEU A 212 -26.51 -4.32 10.78
C LEU A 212 -27.96 -4.73 10.52
N LYS A 213 -28.71 -4.02 9.68
CA LYS A 213 -30.09 -4.38 9.31
C LYS A 213 -30.18 -5.74 8.58
N PHE A 214 -29.09 -6.19 7.94
CA PHE A 214 -29.00 -7.50 7.30
C PHE A 214 -28.60 -8.63 8.25
N ILE A 215 -28.34 -8.32 9.52
CA ILE A 215 -27.88 -9.26 10.54
C ILE A 215 -29.00 -9.41 11.59
N SER A 216 -29.22 -10.66 12.05
CA SER A 216 -30.20 -10.94 13.09
C SER A 216 -29.94 -10.12 14.36
N GLU A 217 -30.98 -9.62 15.02
CA GLU A 217 -30.89 -8.71 16.17
C GLU A 217 -29.98 -9.25 17.29
N GLN A 218 -30.03 -10.57 17.54
CA GLN A 218 -29.20 -11.22 18.54
C GLN A 218 -27.69 -11.12 18.26
N ARG A 219 -27.30 -10.98 17.01
CA ARG A 219 -25.90 -10.91 16.58
C ARG A 219 -25.41 -9.49 16.29
N GLN A 220 -26.31 -8.51 16.22
CA GLN A 220 -25.96 -7.11 15.94
C GLN A 220 -24.92 -6.53 16.90
N PRO A 221 -24.98 -6.76 18.23
CA PRO A 221 -23.98 -6.22 19.14
C PRO A 221 -22.56 -6.77 18.89
N ALA A 222 -22.47 -8.06 18.53
CA ALA A 222 -21.18 -8.66 18.18
C ALA A 222 -20.64 -8.14 16.84
N ALA A 223 -21.51 -8.00 15.84
CA ALA A 223 -21.16 -7.44 14.55
C ALA A 223 -20.74 -5.96 14.65
N MET A 224 -21.40 -5.17 15.48
CA MET A 224 -21.02 -3.77 15.73
C MET A 224 -19.61 -3.66 16.32
N ARG A 225 -19.27 -4.50 17.31
CA ARG A 225 -17.91 -4.53 17.88
C ARG A 225 -16.85 -4.85 16.82
N ILE A 226 -17.14 -5.78 15.91
CA ILE A 226 -16.22 -6.10 14.80
C ILE A 226 -16.01 -4.88 13.90
N LEU A 227 -17.10 -4.20 13.53
CA LEU A 227 -17.03 -2.99 12.68
C LEU A 227 -16.28 -1.85 13.39
N ASP A 228 -16.49 -1.67 14.68
CA ASP A 228 -15.77 -0.67 15.48
C ASP A 228 -14.28 -0.99 15.58
N ASP A 229 -13.92 -2.25 15.82
CA ASP A 229 -12.53 -2.69 15.85
C ASP A 229 -11.83 -2.50 14.50
N MET A 230 -12.53 -2.81 13.39
CA MET A 230 -12.03 -2.56 12.03
C MET A 230 -11.83 -1.06 11.77
N HIS A 231 -12.86 -0.26 12.06
CA HIS A 231 -12.80 1.20 11.92
C HIS A 231 -11.62 1.78 12.69
N TYR A 232 -11.46 1.35 13.94
CA TYR A 232 -10.38 1.81 14.79
C TYR A 232 -9.00 1.40 14.26
N ALA A 233 -8.84 0.17 13.80
CA ALA A 233 -7.57 -0.34 13.25
C ALA A 233 -7.16 0.44 11.99
N ILE A 234 -8.09 0.63 11.04
CA ILE A 234 -7.85 1.36 9.80
C ILE A 234 -7.55 2.85 10.10
N SER A 235 -8.40 3.48 10.90
CA SER A 235 -8.29 4.91 11.26
C SER A 235 -6.95 5.22 11.93
N SER A 236 -6.58 4.41 12.93
CA SER A 236 -5.33 4.58 13.66
C SER A 236 -4.10 4.42 12.75
N TYR A 237 -4.15 3.43 11.85
CA TYR A 237 -3.06 3.20 10.90
C TYR A 237 -2.92 4.34 9.90
N ILE A 238 -4.02 4.70 9.19
CA ILE A 238 -3.96 5.72 8.14
C ILE A 238 -3.49 7.06 8.70
N ARG A 239 -4.08 7.51 9.82
CA ARG A 239 -3.67 8.76 10.47
C ARG A 239 -2.23 8.71 10.94
N GLY A 240 -1.86 7.61 11.58
CA GLY A 240 -0.49 7.41 12.07
C GLY A 240 0.51 7.47 10.94
N GLN A 241 0.28 6.73 9.86
CA GLN A 241 1.22 6.64 8.74
C GLN A 241 1.39 7.97 8.01
N ILE A 242 0.31 8.73 7.82
CA ILE A 242 0.39 10.06 7.19
C ILE A 242 1.18 11.04 8.07
N ILE A 243 0.93 11.04 9.38
CA ILE A 243 1.69 11.87 10.31
C ILE A 243 3.18 11.48 10.29
N VAL A 244 3.49 10.20 10.35
CA VAL A 244 4.87 9.69 10.29
C VAL A 244 5.53 10.11 8.97
N SER A 245 4.88 9.89 7.83
CA SER A 245 5.40 10.27 6.51
C SER A 245 5.68 11.77 6.38
N LEU A 246 4.77 12.60 6.93
CA LEU A 246 4.95 14.04 6.95
C LEU A 246 6.19 14.45 7.78
N PHE A 247 6.35 13.90 8.99
CA PHE A 247 7.51 14.16 9.83
C PHE A 247 8.81 13.74 9.16
N ILE A 248 8.85 12.55 8.55
CA ILE A 248 10.01 12.05 7.81
C ILE A 248 10.35 12.97 6.64
N GLY A 249 9.34 13.37 5.84
CA GLY A 249 9.55 14.30 4.74
C GLY A 249 10.15 15.64 5.19
N ILE A 250 9.62 16.21 6.27
CA ILE A 250 10.15 17.46 6.85
C ILE A 250 11.57 17.27 7.38
N MET A 251 11.84 16.20 8.13
CA MET A 251 13.17 15.93 8.67
C MET A 251 14.19 15.69 7.56
N LEU A 252 13.84 14.96 6.52
CA LEU A 252 14.69 14.76 5.35
C LEU A 252 14.94 16.07 4.61
N LEU A 253 13.89 16.90 4.43
CA LEU A 253 14.06 18.22 3.80
C LEU A 253 15.08 19.06 4.57
N ILE A 254 14.93 19.17 5.89
CA ILE A 254 15.86 19.91 6.74
C ILE A 254 17.28 19.31 6.64
N GLY A 255 17.41 17.99 6.77
CA GLY A 255 18.69 17.31 6.67
C GLY A 255 19.35 17.49 5.30
N TYR A 256 18.61 17.39 4.22
CA TYR A 256 19.10 17.57 2.85
C TYR A 256 19.51 19.02 2.57
N LEU A 257 18.78 20.01 3.09
CA LEU A 257 19.16 21.42 3.00
C LEU A 257 20.44 21.70 3.81
N ILE A 258 20.60 21.13 5.00
CA ILE A 258 21.81 21.31 5.83
C ILE A 258 23.05 20.75 5.14
N ILE A 259 22.95 19.55 4.52
CA ILE A 259 24.11 18.96 3.83
C ILE A 259 24.34 19.56 2.43
N GLY A 260 23.40 20.35 1.90
CA GLY A 260 23.50 21.01 0.62
C GLY A 260 23.37 20.10 -0.60
N ILE A 261 22.63 18.98 -0.49
CA ILE A 261 22.42 18.07 -1.62
C ILE A 261 21.55 18.75 -2.69
N LYS A 262 21.87 18.54 -3.96
CA LYS A 262 21.06 19.00 -5.08
C LYS A 262 19.65 18.33 -5.04
N TYR A 263 18.64 19.06 -5.48
CA TYR A 263 17.26 18.57 -5.55
C TYR A 263 16.65 18.17 -4.19
N ALA A 264 17.08 18.82 -3.11
CA ALA A 264 16.65 18.50 -1.74
C ALA A 264 15.13 18.47 -1.57
N VAL A 265 14.41 19.46 -2.14
CA VAL A 265 12.94 19.54 -2.04
C VAL A 265 12.28 18.39 -2.77
N LEU A 266 12.71 18.08 -3.99
CA LEU A 266 12.21 16.98 -4.79
C LEU A 266 12.40 15.64 -4.07
N LEU A 267 13.61 15.40 -3.56
CA LEU A 267 13.97 14.17 -2.82
C LEU A 267 13.16 14.02 -1.53
N ALA A 268 12.95 15.10 -0.79
CA ALA A 268 12.19 15.08 0.45
C ALA A 268 10.69 14.83 0.20
N ILE A 269 10.10 15.45 -0.84
CA ILE A 269 8.71 15.21 -1.23
C ILE A 269 8.52 13.77 -1.73
N LEU A 270 9.44 13.28 -2.55
CA LEU A 270 9.42 11.89 -2.98
C LEU A 270 9.46 10.94 -1.78
N ALA A 271 10.37 11.19 -0.83
CA ALA A 271 10.48 10.41 0.39
C ALA A 271 9.18 10.46 1.22
N MET A 272 8.57 11.61 1.38
CA MET A 272 7.30 11.79 2.09
C MET A 272 6.17 10.95 1.46
N ILE A 273 6.06 10.96 0.13
CA ILE A 273 5.02 10.20 -0.60
C ILE A 273 5.27 8.71 -0.49
N VAL A 274 6.50 8.27 -0.77
CA VAL A 274 6.83 6.83 -0.80
C VAL A 274 6.80 6.22 0.60
N ASN A 275 7.10 7.01 1.64
CA ASN A 275 7.10 6.55 3.02
C ASN A 275 5.70 6.28 3.60
N ILE A 276 4.63 6.51 2.83
CA ILE A 276 3.29 5.97 3.12
C ILE A 276 3.34 4.44 3.24
N VAL A 277 4.31 3.79 2.58
CA VAL A 277 4.55 2.36 2.64
C VAL A 277 5.71 2.08 3.63
N PRO A 278 5.44 1.54 4.82
CA PRO A 278 6.49 1.26 5.80
C PRO A 278 7.54 0.27 5.28
N TYR A 279 8.76 0.40 5.75
CA TYR A 279 9.95 -0.40 5.41
C TYR A 279 10.40 -0.32 3.95
N VAL A 280 9.49 -0.39 2.99
CA VAL A 280 9.79 -0.30 1.55
C VAL A 280 10.02 1.16 1.15
N GLY A 281 9.24 2.07 1.72
CA GLY A 281 9.33 3.51 1.45
C GLY A 281 10.73 4.09 1.67
N PRO A 282 11.34 3.92 2.85
CA PRO A 282 12.69 4.41 3.12
C PRO A 282 13.75 3.90 2.12
N ILE A 283 13.65 2.64 1.70
CA ILE A 283 14.59 2.04 0.72
C ILE A 283 14.43 2.69 -0.65
N ILE A 284 13.19 2.89 -1.10
CA ILE A 284 12.94 3.55 -2.38
C ILE A 284 13.33 5.03 -2.32
N ALA A 285 13.10 5.70 -1.19
CA ALA A 285 13.38 7.11 -1.00
C ALA A 285 14.88 7.42 -0.99
N ILE A 286 15.71 6.58 -0.37
CA ILE A 286 17.16 6.80 -0.27
C ILE A 286 17.87 6.59 -1.61
N THR A 287 17.34 5.73 -2.47
CA THR A 287 17.99 5.32 -3.74
C THR A 287 18.33 6.53 -4.63
N PRO A 288 17.39 7.43 -5.02
CA PRO A 288 17.73 8.59 -5.83
C PRO A 288 18.65 9.57 -5.11
N ALA A 289 18.51 9.72 -3.80
CA ALA A 289 19.39 10.58 -3.00
C ALA A 289 20.84 10.08 -3.00
N LEU A 290 21.04 8.76 -2.89
CA LEU A 290 22.38 8.16 -2.98
C LEU A 290 22.99 8.30 -4.37
N ILE A 291 22.19 8.16 -5.43
CA ILE A 291 22.66 8.35 -6.81
C ILE A 291 23.18 9.77 -7.00
N ILE A 292 22.40 10.78 -6.59
CA ILE A 292 22.78 12.19 -6.69
C ILE A 292 24.00 12.49 -5.84
N ALA A 293 24.05 11.97 -4.60
CA ALA A 293 25.17 12.14 -3.70
C ALA A 293 26.47 11.50 -4.22
N PHE A 294 26.37 10.32 -4.85
CA PHE A 294 27.51 9.61 -5.42
C PHE A 294 28.16 10.38 -6.58
N ILE A 295 27.35 11.06 -7.38
CA ILE A 295 27.82 11.90 -8.48
C ILE A 295 28.51 13.16 -7.96
N ASP A 296 28.02 13.70 -6.84
CA ASP A 296 28.58 14.92 -6.26
C ASP A 296 29.94 14.65 -5.59
N SER A 297 29.99 13.76 -4.59
CA SER A 297 31.23 13.34 -3.94
C SER A 297 31.02 12.16 -2.98
N PRO A 298 32.08 11.35 -2.69
CA PRO A 298 32.01 10.32 -1.65
C PRO A 298 31.65 10.86 -0.27
N ALA A 299 32.06 12.10 0.04
CA ALA A 299 31.68 12.77 1.28
C ALA A 299 30.18 13.08 1.34
N MET A 300 29.56 13.42 0.21
CA MET A 300 28.10 13.64 0.14
C MET A 300 27.34 12.34 0.38
N VAL A 301 27.80 11.22 -0.15
CA VAL A 301 27.19 9.88 0.12
C VAL A 301 27.16 9.61 1.62
N LEU A 302 28.30 9.82 2.30
CA LEU A 302 28.36 9.64 3.76
C LEU A 302 27.39 10.57 4.50
N LYS A 303 27.29 11.84 4.10
CA LYS A 303 26.35 12.79 4.69
C LYS A 303 24.89 12.35 4.49
N VAL A 304 24.50 11.89 3.30
CA VAL A 304 23.13 11.38 3.02
C VAL A 304 22.83 10.16 3.88
N ILE A 305 23.78 9.22 4.00
CA ILE A 305 23.61 8.04 4.87
C ILE A 305 23.41 8.46 6.32
N ILE A 306 24.19 9.43 6.82
CA ILE A 306 24.06 9.93 8.19
C ILE A 306 22.70 10.59 8.40
N VAL A 307 22.25 11.46 7.49
CA VAL A 307 20.94 12.10 7.56
C VAL A 307 19.84 11.03 7.61
N MET A 308 19.91 10.05 6.69
CA MET A 308 18.92 8.96 6.65
C MET A 308 18.93 8.13 7.93
N MET A 309 20.11 7.83 8.46
CA MET A 309 20.24 7.08 9.71
C MET A 309 19.62 7.83 10.89
N VAL A 310 19.88 9.13 11.01
CA VAL A 310 19.28 9.99 12.05
C VAL A 310 17.76 10.01 11.94
N VAL A 311 17.24 10.19 10.73
CA VAL A 311 15.79 10.20 10.48
C VAL A 311 15.16 8.85 10.80
N GLN A 312 15.78 7.73 10.38
CA GLN A 312 15.27 6.38 10.67
C GLN A 312 15.32 6.05 12.17
N LEU A 313 16.34 6.50 12.88
CA LEU A 313 16.40 6.35 14.34
C LEU A 313 15.32 7.18 15.02
N ALA A 314 15.09 8.41 14.57
CA ALA A 314 14.02 9.27 15.09
C ALA A 314 12.63 8.66 14.80
N GLU A 315 12.42 8.16 13.59
CA GLU A 315 11.18 7.44 13.21
C GLU A 315 10.93 6.26 14.15
N GLY A 316 11.88 5.32 14.22
CA GLY A 316 11.69 4.06 14.94
C GLY A 316 11.59 4.20 16.46
N LYS A 317 12.35 5.13 17.05
CA LYS A 317 12.42 5.29 18.52
C LYS A 317 11.43 6.31 19.08
N PHE A 318 11.07 7.33 18.32
CA PHE A 318 10.27 8.45 18.83
C PHE A 318 8.95 8.62 18.08
N ILE A 319 8.98 8.76 16.75
CA ILE A 319 7.80 9.16 15.99
C ILE A 319 6.78 8.02 15.92
N SER A 320 7.17 6.86 15.43
CA SER A 320 6.27 5.71 15.25
C SER A 320 5.63 5.24 16.56
N PRO A 321 6.34 5.10 17.71
CA PRO A 321 5.72 4.72 18.97
C PRO A 321 4.75 5.77 19.51
N GLN A 322 5.02 7.06 19.33
CA GLN A 322 4.15 8.14 19.79
C GLN A 322 2.89 8.28 18.93
N VAL A 323 3.03 8.12 17.62
CA VAL A 323 1.94 8.33 16.65
C VAL A 323 1.06 7.10 16.51
N MET A 324 1.66 5.92 16.36
CA MET A 324 0.93 4.67 16.12
C MET A 324 0.61 3.91 17.40
N GLY A 325 1.34 4.14 18.50
CA GLY A 325 1.21 3.41 19.75
C GLY A 325 1.53 1.91 19.60
N LYS A 326 1.14 1.12 20.62
CA LYS A 326 1.36 -0.35 20.63
C LYS A 326 0.33 -1.15 19.80
N LYS A 327 -0.45 -0.51 18.93
CA LYS A 327 -1.72 -1.07 18.44
C LYS A 327 -1.63 -1.96 17.20
N LEU A 328 -0.58 -1.87 16.42
CA LEU A 328 -0.32 -2.78 15.30
C LEU A 328 0.93 -3.59 15.59
N ASP A 329 0.77 -4.60 16.46
CA ASP A 329 1.82 -5.59 16.70
C ASP A 329 1.84 -6.58 15.53
N ILE A 330 2.50 -6.15 14.44
CA ILE A 330 2.71 -6.95 13.22
C ILE A 330 4.21 -7.12 13.04
N HIS A 331 4.65 -8.36 12.94
CA HIS A 331 6.07 -8.64 12.70
C HIS A 331 6.51 -8.03 11.34
N PRO A 332 7.69 -7.37 11.24
CA PRO A 332 8.15 -6.74 10.01
C PRO A 332 8.15 -7.64 8.78
N ILE A 333 8.53 -8.91 8.93
CA ILE A 333 8.49 -9.89 7.84
C ILE A 333 7.07 -10.07 7.30
N THR A 334 6.05 -10.11 8.17
CA THR A 334 4.65 -10.20 7.77
C THR A 334 4.24 -9.00 6.93
N ILE A 335 4.67 -7.80 7.32
CA ILE A 335 4.38 -6.57 6.57
C ILE A 335 4.98 -6.66 5.15
N ILE A 336 6.23 -7.10 5.02
CA ILE A 336 6.89 -7.27 3.73
C ILE A 336 6.12 -8.26 2.84
N PHE A 337 5.77 -9.44 3.37
CA PHE A 337 5.00 -10.44 2.60
C PHE A 337 3.64 -9.92 2.16
N ILE A 338 2.93 -9.20 3.02
CA ILE A 338 1.62 -8.64 2.69
C ILE A 338 1.75 -7.58 1.60
N ILE A 339 2.74 -6.69 1.70
CA ILE A 339 3.01 -5.65 0.71
C ILE A 339 3.36 -6.27 -0.65
N LEU A 340 4.25 -7.26 -0.68
CA LEU A 340 4.64 -7.95 -1.92
C LEU A 340 3.45 -8.69 -2.54
N THR A 341 2.67 -9.41 -1.74
CA THR A 341 1.49 -10.13 -2.21
C THR A 341 0.42 -9.19 -2.73
N ALA A 342 0.08 -8.15 -1.97
CA ALA A 342 -0.92 -7.17 -2.36
C ALA A 342 -0.47 -6.35 -3.57
N GLY A 343 0.83 -6.03 -3.65
CA GLY A 343 1.43 -5.34 -4.80
C GLY A 343 1.32 -6.15 -6.09
N ASN A 344 1.56 -7.45 -6.01
CA ASN A 344 1.44 -8.36 -7.16
C ASN A 344 -0.02 -8.53 -7.62
N LEU A 345 -0.98 -8.58 -6.67
CA LEU A 345 -2.40 -8.77 -6.99
C LEU A 345 -3.10 -7.48 -7.47
N PHE A 346 -2.77 -6.34 -6.86
CA PHE A 346 -3.52 -5.09 -7.02
C PHE A 346 -2.64 -3.89 -7.40
N GLY A 347 -1.37 -4.12 -7.73
CA GLY A 347 -0.42 -3.05 -8.10
C GLY A 347 -0.15 -2.06 -6.95
N ILE A 348 0.10 -0.80 -7.30
CA ILE A 348 0.43 0.27 -6.34
C ILE A 348 -0.66 0.44 -5.27
N MET A 349 -1.94 0.28 -5.65
CA MET A 349 -3.05 0.35 -4.70
C MET A 349 -3.00 -0.78 -3.69
N GLY A 350 -2.63 -1.99 -4.13
CA GLY A 350 -2.41 -3.12 -3.23
C GLY A 350 -1.32 -2.82 -2.19
N ILE A 351 -0.23 -2.20 -2.62
CA ILE A 351 0.89 -1.82 -1.73
C ILE A 351 0.41 -0.83 -0.65
N ILE A 352 -0.32 0.22 -1.04
CA ILE A 352 -0.81 1.27 -0.12
C ILE A 352 -1.81 0.68 0.89
N LEU A 353 -2.68 -0.22 0.43
CA LEU A 353 -3.76 -0.80 1.24
C LEU A 353 -3.38 -2.12 1.90
N ALA A 354 -2.17 -2.61 1.69
CA ALA A 354 -1.70 -3.88 2.22
C ALA A 354 -1.92 -4.01 3.73
N ILE A 355 -1.48 -3.00 4.48
CA ILE A 355 -1.56 -3.03 5.95
C ILE A 355 -2.98 -2.77 6.46
N PRO A 356 -3.74 -1.77 5.98
CA PRO A 356 -5.16 -1.65 6.32
C PRO A 356 -5.96 -2.91 6.01
N GLY A 357 -5.75 -3.50 4.83
CA GLY A 357 -6.39 -4.77 4.46
C GLY A 357 -6.06 -5.92 5.40
N TYR A 358 -4.80 -6.06 5.77
CA TYR A 358 -4.38 -7.05 6.76
C TYR A 358 -4.99 -6.78 8.14
N ALA A 359 -5.07 -5.52 8.57
CA ALA A 359 -5.69 -5.16 9.84
C ALA A 359 -7.16 -5.60 9.90
N ILE A 360 -7.91 -5.39 8.81
CA ILE A 360 -9.28 -5.90 8.67
C ILE A 360 -9.32 -7.43 8.77
N LEU A 361 -8.48 -8.13 8.01
CA LEU A 361 -8.41 -9.58 8.02
C LEU A 361 -8.05 -10.12 9.41
N LYS A 362 -7.09 -9.50 10.10
CA LYS A 362 -6.69 -9.86 11.47
C LYS A 362 -7.86 -9.74 12.43
N VAL A 363 -8.65 -8.64 12.36
CA VAL A 363 -9.84 -8.44 13.18
C VAL A 363 -10.87 -9.54 12.90
N LEU A 364 -11.19 -9.80 11.62
CA LEU A 364 -12.15 -10.83 11.22
C LEU A 364 -11.76 -12.23 11.70
N VAL A 365 -10.51 -12.61 11.48
CA VAL A 365 -9.99 -13.93 11.91
C VAL A 365 -10.01 -14.05 13.42
N THR A 366 -9.63 -13.01 14.15
CA THR A 366 -9.59 -13.03 15.62
C THR A 366 -11.00 -13.19 16.21
N HIS A 367 -11.97 -12.44 15.69
CA HIS A 367 -13.36 -12.57 16.14
C HIS A 367 -13.98 -13.90 15.69
N GLY A 368 -13.71 -14.35 14.47
CA GLY A 368 -14.16 -15.66 13.97
C GLY A 368 -13.63 -16.82 14.84
N TYR A 369 -12.34 -16.79 15.18
CA TYR A 369 -11.74 -17.79 16.06
C TYR A 369 -12.37 -17.78 17.46
N ARG A 370 -12.60 -16.60 18.05
CA ARG A 370 -13.27 -16.48 19.36
C ARG A 370 -14.69 -17.02 19.30
N PHE A 371 -15.42 -16.77 18.23
CA PHE A 371 -16.79 -17.27 18.04
C PHE A 371 -16.83 -18.80 17.98
N VAL A 372 -15.92 -19.42 17.25
CA VAL A 372 -15.81 -20.89 17.18
C VAL A 372 -15.43 -21.47 18.54
N LYS A 373 -14.44 -20.88 19.24
CA LYS A 373 -13.96 -21.37 20.54
C LYS A 373 -14.99 -21.23 21.67
N LEU A 374 -15.93 -20.28 21.59
CA LEU A 374 -16.98 -20.12 22.59
C LEU A 374 -18.18 -21.05 22.35
N ASN A 375 -18.28 -21.64 21.16
CA ASN A 375 -19.34 -22.58 20.78
C ASN A 375 -18.87 -24.05 20.81
N THR A 376 -17.59 -24.30 21.09
CA THR A 376 -17.01 -25.61 21.42
C THR A 376 -16.74 -25.71 22.92
#